data_295e9775e6eec82171419b81c353212f
#
_entry.id   295e9775e6eec82171419b81c353212f
#
_cell.length_a   1.000
_cell.length_b   1.000
_cell.length_c   1.000
_cell.angle_alpha   90.00
_cell.angle_beta   90.00
_cell.angle_gamma   90.00
#
_symmetry.space_group_name_H-M   'P 1'
#
loop_
_entity.id
_entity.type
_entity.pdbx_description
1 polymer ?
#
loop_
_entity_poly.entity_id
_entity_poly.type
_entity_poly.pdbx_seq_one_letter_code
_entity_poly.pdbx_strand_id
1 'polypeptide(L)'
;MRAMKPGRWLTVVGLLVVQGATWSQAGQAPETLIVSGHSGQAPVIRVNGGSYVAVDALARLLSGSLAYKGDQVVLTVPAGGTVPSGSQSAFSKRFLEAGMETTSDVREWRSALLNAVENGYPITDAWMGGYRAQAARNLRLASVAATTHSDRNALQLLNKEFDHMQELANKFLAARKNLNFIARDSMTKDPLDQKILKCARFFASMAETGEFQDDGSCN
;
A
#
# COMPACT_ATOMS: atom_id res chain seq x y z
N MET A 1 -88.54 6.81 -40.47
CA MET A 1 -88.84 8.04 -39.71
C MET A 1 -87.65 8.37 -38.82
N ARG A 2 -87.16 9.62 -39.01
CA ARG A 2 -86.25 10.35 -38.08
C ARG A 2 -84.84 9.79 -37.89
N ALA A 3 -83.77 10.51 -37.91
CA ALA A 3 -83.51 11.90 -38.31
C ALA A 3 -81.94 12.01 -38.27
N MET A 4 -81.44 12.65 -39.26
CA MET A 4 -80.00 13.07 -39.31
C MET A 4 -79.69 14.05 -38.19
N LYS A 5 -78.43 13.94 -37.66
CA LYS A 5 -77.73 15.12 -37.15
C LYS A 5 -76.23 15.04 -37.47
N PRO A 6 -75.69 16.14 -37.96
CA PRO A 6 -74.35 16.20 -38.48
C PRO A 6 -73.33 16.70 -37.42
N GLY A 7 -72.09 16.40 -37.66
CA GLY A 7 -71.05 17.34 -37.39
C GLY A 7 -70.27 17.24 -36.12
N ARG A 8 -69.03 16.95 -36.27
CA ARG A 8 -67.97 17.90 -35.82
C ARG A 8 -66.63 17.30 -36.17
N TRP A 9 -66.04 17.90 -37.17
CA TRP A 9 -64.63 17.75 -37.49
C TRP A 9 -63.83 18.32 -36.32
N LEU A 10 -62.98 17.48 -35.68
CA LEU A 10 -61.96 17.90 -34.74
C LEU A 10 -60.63 17.59 -35.41
N THR A 11 -60.02 18.65 -35.95
CA THR A 11 -58.62 18.67 -36.36
C THR A 11 -57.74 18.44 -35.18
N VAL A 12 -57.13 17.22 -35.13
CA VAL A 12 -56.07 16.94 -34.19
C VAL A 12 -54.77 17.47 -34.78
N VAL A 13 -54.34 18.62 -34.26
CA VAL A 13 -53.02 19.17 -34.49
C VAL A 13 -52.02 18.30 -33.76
N GLY A 14 -51.27 17.47 -34.49
CA GLY A 14 -50.20 16.67 -33.95
C GLY A 14 -49.03 17.54 -33.50
N LEU A 15 -48.87 17.69 -32.18
CA LEU A 15 -47.69 18.33 -31.61
C LEU A 15 -46.55 17.33 -31.63
N LEU A 16 -45.64 17.45 -32.61
CA LEU A 16 -44.38 16.72 -32.70
C LEU A 16 -43.47 17.22 -31.55
N VAL A 17 -43.46 16.56 -30.42
CA VAL A 17 -42.47 16.78 -29.38
C VAL A 17 -41.17 16.08 -29.85
N VAL A 18 -40.26 16.88 -30.39
CA VAL A 18 -38.88 16.45 -30.58
C VAL A 18 -38.22 16.30 -29.22
N GLN A 19 -38.18 15.09 -28.72
CA GLN A 19 -37.37 14.77 -27.55
C GLN A 19 -35.90 14.87 -27.99
N GLY A 20 -35.27 15.99 -27.67
CA GLY A 20 -33.83 16.16 -27.74
C GLY A 20 -33.18 15.16 -26.80
N ALA A 21 -32.59 14.10 -27.32
CA ALA A 21 -31.72 13.21 -26.56
C ALA A 21 -30.50 14.03 -26.09
N THR A 22 -30.55 14.56 -24.88
CA THR A 22 -29.37 15.07 -24.20
C THR A 22 -28.49 13.85 -23.91
N TRP A 23 -27.46 13.69 -24.70
CA TRP A 23 -26.38 12.75 -24.41
C TRP A 23 -25.69 13.26 -23.15
N SER A 24 -26.09 12.75 -22.00
CA SER A 24 -25.34 12.88 -20.77
C SER A 24 -24.01 12.17 -21.00
N GLN A 25 -22.96 12.93 -21.33
CA GLN A 25 -21.60 12.43 -21.17
C GLN A 25 -21.47 12.07 -19.69
N ALA A 26 -21.48 10.77 -19.40
CA ALA A 26 -21.10 10.26 -18.09
C ALA A 26 -19.69 10.77 -17.83
N GLY A 27 -19.56 11.81 -17.00
CA GLY A 27 -18.30 12.38 -16.60
C GLY A 27 -17.49 11.32 -15.92
N GLN A 28 -16.49 10.79 -16.62
CA GLN A 28 -15.44 10.00 -15.97
C GLN A 28 -14.86 10.88 -14.88
N ALA A 29 -14.78 10.35 -13.66
CA ALA A 29 -14.15 11.03 -12.55
C ALA A 29 -12.74 11.48 -13.01
N PRO A 30 -12.35 12.73 -12.76
CA PRO A 30 -11.06 13.22 -13.21
C PRO A 30 -9.95 12.38 -12.60
N GLU A 31 -9.22 11.67 -13.45
CA GLU A 31 -8.04 10.92 -13.06
C GLU A 31 -6.94 11.92 -12.70
N THR A 32 -6.21 11.68 -11.59
CA THR A 32 -5.19 12.60 -11.13
C THR A 32 -3.83 11.92 -11.02
N LEU A 33 -2.78 12.61 -11.44
CA LEU A 33 -1.40 12.22 -11.24
C LEU A 33 -0.93 12.77 -9.89
N ILE A 34 -0.41 11.88 -9.06
CA ILE A 34 0.29 12.22 -7.82
C ILE A 34 1.75 11.80 -8.01
N VAL A 35 2.68 12.71 -7.74
CA VAL A 35 4.11 12.43 -7.78
C VAL A 35 4.63 12.29 -6.34
N SER A 36 5.17 11.12 -6.02
CA SER A 36 5.73 10.85 -4.69
C SER A 36 6.84 11.84 -4.36
N GLY A 37 6.79 12.43 -3.17
CA GLY A 37 7.77 13.43 -2.73
C GLY A 37 7.43 14.87 -3.11
N HIS A 38 6.33 15.11 -3.82
CA HIS A 38 5.84 16.46 -4.14
C HIS A 38 4.43 16.66 -3.60
N SER A 39 4.15 17.84 -3.07
CA SER A 39 2.81 18.21 -2.60
C SER A 39 1.97 18.67 -3.79
N GLY A 40 0.81 18.05 -4.02
CA GLY A 40 -0.13 18.44 -5.06
C GLY A 40 -0.54 17.27 -5.96
N GLN A 41 -1.40 17.61 -6.93
CA GLN A 41 -1.91 16.67 -7.93
C GLN A 41 -2.14 17.40 -9.24
N ALA A 42 -1.98 16.69 -10.37
CA ALA A 42 -2.22 17.21 -11.70
C ALA A 42 -3.34 16.41 -12.39
N PRO A 43 -4.26 17.06 -13.11
CA PRO A 43 -5.32 16.35 -13.84
C PRO A 43 -4.72 15.53 -14.99
N VAL A 44 -5.22 14.31 -15.16
CA VAL A 44 -4.87 13.40 -16.24
C VAL A 44 -6.00 13.38 -17.26
N ILE A 45 -5.66 13.52 -18.53
CA ILE A 45 -6.60 13.43 -19.65
C ILE A 45 -6.31 12.13 -20.40
N ARG A 46 -7.34 11.34 -20.68
CA ARG A 46 -7.21 10.15 -21.53
C ARG A 46 -7.60 10.47 -22.96
N VAL A 47 -6.67 10.21 -23.88
CA VAL A 47 -6.90 10.38 -25.33
C VAL A 47 -6.41 9.13 -26.05
N ASN A 48 -7.28 8.47 -26.80
CA ASN A 48 -6.94 7.27 -27.61
C ASN A 48 -6.22 6.16 -26.80
N GLY A 49 -6.61 5.96 -25.54
CA GLY A 49 -5.99 4.94 -24.65
C GLY A 49 -4.69 5.37 -24.00
N GLY A 50 -4.15 6.54 -24.32
CA GLY A 50 -3.00 7.16 -23.66
C GLY A 50 -3.43 8.11 -22.54
N SER A 51 -2.63 8.18 -21.46
CA SER A 51 -2.81 9.14 -20.36
C SER A 51 -1.88 10.33 -20.57
N TYR A 52 -2.42 11.55 -20.55
CA TYR A 52 -1.69 12.79 -20.78
C TYR A 52 -1.87 13.74 -19.62
N VAL A 53 -0.81 14.47 -19.30
CA VAL A 53 -0.82 15.54 -18.31
C VAL A 53 -0.32 16.81 -18.97
N ALA A 54 -0.99 17.93 -18.71
CA ALA A 54 -0.52 19.21 -19.20
C ALA A 54 0.88 19.51 -18.63
N VAL A 55 1.83 19.87 -19.48
CA VAL A 55 3.23 20.11 -19.08
C VAL A 55 3.32 21.23 -18.04
N ASP A 56 2.45 22.24 -18.13
CA ASP A 56 2.37 23.31 -17.12
C ASP A 56 1.89 22.82 -15.76
N ALA A 57 0.95 21.87 -15.74
CA ALA A 57 0.47 21.26 -14.51
C ALA A 57 1.56 20.39 -13.88
N LEU A 58 2.30 19.66 -14.72
CA LEU A 58 3.45 18.87 -14.28
C LEU A 58 4.58 19.77 -13.76
N ALA A 59 4.88 20.87 -14.43
CA ALA A 59 5.88 21.83 -13.98
C ALA A 59 5.53 22.41 -12.60
N ARG A 60 4.28 22.84 -12.41
CA ARG A 60 3.81 23.31 -11.09
C ARG A 60 3.90 22.24 -10.02
N LEU A 61 3.50 21.01 -10.35
CA LEU A 61 3.56 19.87 -9.42
C LEU A 61 5.00 19.59 -8.95
N LEU A 62 5.97 19.75 -9.85
CA LEU A 62 7.40 19.54 -9.59
C LEU A 62 8.12 20.81 -9.10
N SER A 63 7.39 21.92 -8.87
CA SER A 63 7.97 23.23 -8.58
C SER A 63 9.01 23.67 -9.61
N GLY A 64 8.84 23.21 -10.85
CA GLY A 64 9.72 23.47 -11.99
C GLY A 64 9.31 24.70 -12.77
N SER A 65 10.17 25.10 -13.72
CA SER A 65 9.92 26.14 -14.69
C SER A 65 9.92 25.59 -16.11
N LEU A 66 9.10 26.18 -16.98
CA LEU A 66 9.05 25.85 -18.41
C LEU A 66 9.70 26.96 -19.23
N ALA A 67 10.53 26.57 -20.17
CA ALA A 67 11.08 27.45 -21.20
C ALA A 67 10.77 26.87 -22.57
N TYR A 68 10.34 27.71 -23.48
CA TYR A 68 10.09 27.36 -24.89
C TYR A 68 11.27 27.83 -25.73
N LYS A 69 11.96 26.90 -26.39
CA LYS A 69 13.10 27.18 -27.28
C LYS A 69 12.82 26.61 -28.68
N GLY A 70 12.31 27.42 -29.58
CA GLY A 70 11.84 26.95 -30.90
C GLY A 70 10.71 25.94 -30.73
N ASP A 71 10.91 24.74 -31.24
CA ASP A 71 9.99 23.58 -31.16
C ASP A 71 10.24 22.67 -29.93
N GLN A 72 11.15 23.08 -29.03
CA GLN A 72 11.43 22.33 -27.83
C GLN A 72 10.79 22.99 -26.61
N VAL A 73 10.18 22.14 -25.75
CA VAL A 73 9.71 22.52 -24.42
C VAL A 73 10.72 21.99 -23.42
N VAL A 74 11.40 22.88 -22.72
CA VAL A 74 12.39 22.53 -21.70
C VAL A 74 11.74 22.70 -20.33
N LEU A 75 11.49 21.58 -19.65
CA LEU A 75 11.08 21.57 -18.25
C LEU A 75 12.34 21.54 -17.38
N THR A 76 12.60 22.64 -16.69
CA THR A 76 13.65 22.67 -15.66
C THR A 76 12.97 22.42 -14.32
N VAL A 77 13.19 21.25 -13.77
CA VAL A 77 12.82 20.94 -12.39
C VAL A 77 13.97 21.47 -11.54
N PRO A 78 13.75 22.39 -10.57
CA PRO A 78 14.78 22.70 -9.61
C PRO A 78 15.26 21.35 -9.07
N ALA A 79 16.56 21.10 -9.12
CA ALA A 79 17.15 20.02 -8.33
C ALA A 79 16.67 20.35 -6.92
N GLY A 80 15.60 19.65 -6.49
CA GLY A 80 14.70 20.07 -5.43
C GLY A 80 15.51 20.63 -4.31
N GLY A 81 15.05 21.68 -3.68
CA GLY A 81 15.84 22.34 -2.66
C GLY A 81 16.59 21.26 -1.95
N THR A 82 17.88 21.32 -1.96
CA THR A 82 18.80 20.25 -1.58
C THR A 82 18.40 19.73 -0.20
N VAL A 83 17.47 18.80 -0.19
CA VAL A 83 17.53 17.74 0.80
C VAL A 83 18.85 17.07 0.44
N PRO A 84 19.88 17.12 1.27
CA PRO A 84 21.17 16.57 0.94
C PRO A 84 20.92 15.18 0.36
N SER A 85 21.50 14.85 -0.79
CA SER A 85 21.29 13.54 -1.45
C SER A 85 21.59 12.34 -0.53
N GLY A 86 22.20 12.60 0.64
CA GLY A 86 22.35 11.65 1.74
C GLY A 86 21.08 11.44 2.59
N SER A 87 20.06 12.33 2.58
CA SER A 87 18.89 12.16 3.46
C SER A 87 17.71 11.41 2.83
N GLN A 88 17.70 11.21 1.51
CA GLN A 88 16.66 10.36 0.86
C GLN A 88 17.00 8.87 0.90
N SER A 89 18.25 8.52 1.04
CA SER A 89 18.72 7.14 1.23
C SER A 89 18.81 6.75 2.71
N ALA A 90 18.87 7.72 3.63
CA ALA A 90 18.90 7.45 5.05
C ALA A 90 17.50 7.15 5.60
N PHE A 91 17.45 6.31 6.63
CA PHE A 91 16.23 6.05 7.36
C PHE A 91 15.80 7.26 8.19
N SER A 92 14.49 7.48 8.29
CA SER A 92 13.95 8.41 9.26
C SER A 92 14.03 7.81 10.68
N LYS A 93 14.36 8.65 11.67
CA LYS A 93 14.48 8.19 13.06
C LYS A 93 13.19 7.53 13.56
N ARG A 94 12.03 8.14 13.28
CA ARG A 94 10.73 7.60 13.70
C ARG A 94 10.42 6.23 13.09
N PHE A 95 10.80 6.04 11.82
CA PHE A 95 10.64 4.75 11.17
C PHE A 95 11.54 3.68 11.82
N LEU A 96 12.81 4.00 12.07
CA LEU A 96 13.74 3.09 12.74
C LEU A 96 13.22 2.66 14.12
N GLU A 97 12.77 3.61 14.94
CA GLU A 97 12.20 3.35 16.26
C GLU A 97 11.00 2.37 16.14
N ALA A 98 10.00 2.69 15.29
CA ALA A 98 8.82 1.86 15.12
C ALA A 98 9.14 0.50 14.46
N GLY A 99 10.10 0.46 13.55
CA GLY A 99 10.56 -0.77 12.90
C GLY A 99 11.28 -1.71 13.87
N MET A 100 12.15 -1.16 14.72
CA MET A 100 12.82 -1.95 15.77
C MET A 100 11.84 -2.52 16.78
N GLU A 101 10.82 -1.74 17.18
CA GLU A 101 9.74 -2.24 18.05
C GLU A 101 8.95 -3.36 17.35
N THR A 102 8.63 -3.22 16.06
CA THR A 102 7.95 -4.26 15.30
C THR A 102 8.75 -5.56 15.28
N THR A 103 10.05 -5.48 14.96
CA THR A 103 10.94 -6.65 14.94
C THR A 103 11.09 -7.27 16.35
N SER A 104 11.12 -6.44 17.39
CA SER A 104 11.14 -6.92 18.79
C SER A 104 9.88 -7.71 19.14
N ASP A 105 8.70 -7.20 18.79
CA ASP A 105 7.43 -7.89 19.01
C ASP A 105 7.34 -9.23 18.24
N VAL A 106 7.80 -9.25 17.00
CA VAL A 106 7.85 -10.49 16.20
C VAL A 106 8.78 -11.53 16.87
N ARG A 107 9.93 -11.09 17.38
CA ARG A 107 10.86 -11.97 18.11
C ARG A 107 10.29 -12.46 19.43
N GLU A 108 9.58 -11.61 20.15
CA GLU A 108 8.87 -12.01 21.38
C GLU A 108 7.79 -13.04 21.07
N TRP A 109 6.96 -12.79 20.05
CA TRP A 109 5.94 -13.74 19.59
C TRP A 109 6.56 -15.07 19.19
N ARG A 110 7.65 -15.05 18.41
CA ARG A 110 8.41 -16.24 18.04
C ARG A 110 8.90 -17.01 19.28
N SER A 111 9.50 -16.30 20.24
CA SER A 111 10.05 -16.92 21.46
C SER A 111 8.97 -17.55 22.33
N ALA A 112 7.81 -16.90 22.43
CA ALA A 112 6.66 -17.44 23.14
C ALA A 112 6.12 -18.71 22.47
N LEU A 113 6.01 -18.70 21.12
CA LEU A 113 5.60 -19.87 20.35
C LEU A 113 6.59 -21.02 20.49
N LEU A 114 7.89 -20.76 20.41
CA LEU A 114 8.94 -21.76 20.58
C LEU A 114 8.84 -22.41 21.96
N ASN A 115 8.73 -21.60 23.00
CA ASN A 115 8.57 -22.12 24.37
C ASN A 115 7.32 -23.02 24.54
N ALA A 116 6.20 -22.61 23.88
CA ALA A 116 4.98 -23.41 23.91
C ALA A 116 5.14 -24.75 23.17
N VAL A 117 5.86 -24.77 22.06
CA VAL A 117 6.16 -25.99 21.27
C VAL A 117 7.08 -26.93 22.07
N GLU A 118 8.18 -26.40 22.59
CA GLU A 118 9.19 -27.19 23.31
C GLU A 118 8.65 -27.83 24.62
N ASN A 119 7.79 -27.12 25.34
CA ASN A 119 7.26 -27.55 26.62
C ASN A 119 5.84 -28.14 26.51
N GLY A 120 5.27 -28.21 25.33
CA GLY A 120 3.94 -28.78 25.11
C GLY A 120 2.79 -27.95 25.67
N TYR A 121 3.00 -26.64 25.88
CA TYR A 121 1.96 -25.76 26.39
C TYR A 121 0.82 -25.55 25.35
N PRO A 122 -0.39 -25.18 25.81
CA PRO A 122 -1.50 -24.91 24.93
C PRO A 122 -1.21 -23.75 23.99
N ILE A 123 -1.43 -23.96 22.70
CA ILE A 123 -1.39 -22.91 21.67
C ILE A 123 -2.84 -22.63 21.27
N THR A 124 -3.36 -21.45 21.62
CA THR A 124 -4.75 -21.05 21.36
C THR A 124 -4.81 -19.76 20.55
N ASP A 125 -5.93 -19.55 19.83
CA ASP A 125 -6.17 -18.31 19.07
C ASP A 125 -6.11 -17.06 19.97
N ALA A 126 -6.69 -17.13 21.17
CA ALA A 126 -6.73 -16.00 22.10
C ALA A 126 -5.32 -15.60 22.55
N TRP A 127 -4.49 -16.60 22.92
CA TRP A 127 -3.12 -16.37 23.36
C TRP A 127 -2.26 -15.80 22.21
N MET A 128 -2.33 -16.42 21.02
CA MET A 128 -1.61 -15.98 19.83
C MET A 128 -2.08 -14.59 19.35
N GLY A 129 -3.37 -14.30 19.55
CA GLY A 129 -3.99 -13.04 19.15
C GLY A 129 -3.37 -11.83 19.87
N GLY A 130 -2.93 -11.98 21.11
CA GLY A 130 -2.26 -10.93 21.88
C GLY A 130 -0.96 -10.48 21.22
N TYR A 131 -0.06 -11.42 20.92
CA TYR A 131 1.21 -11.15 20.25
C TYR A 131 1.02 -10.57 18.84
N ARG A 132 0.12 -11.17 18.05
CA ARG A 132 -0.23 -10.69 16.72
C ARG A 132 -0.70 -9.24 16.75
N ALA A 133 -1.61 -8.91 17.68
CA ALA A 133 -2.15 -7.57 17.79
C ALA A 133 -1.09 -6.54 18.19
N GLN A 134 -0.14 -6.93 19.04
CA GLN A 134 0.96 -6.06 19.45
C GLN A 134 1.87 -5.77 18.25
N ALA A 135 2.39 -6.79 17.58
CA ALA A 135 3.25 -6.63 16.40
C ALA A 135 2.54 -5.86 15.28
N ALA A 136 1.26 -6.12 15.02
CA ALA A 136 0.47 -5.39 14.02
C ALA A 136 0.25 -3.92 14.37
N ARG A 137 0.18 -3.56 15.66
CA ARG A 137 0.11 -2.14 16.08
C ARG A 137 1.41 -1.41 15.73
N ASN A 138 2.56 -1.98 16.08
CA ASN A 138 3.86 -1.36 15.83
C ASN A 138 4.20 -1.34 14.33
N LEU A 139 3.83 -2.36 13.57
CA LEU A 139 3.94 -2.35 12.11
C LEU A 139 3.12 -1.21 11.46
N ARG A 140 1.93 -0.91 11.99
CA ARG A 140 1.16 0.26 11.54
C ARG A 140 1.85 1.57 11.88
N LEU A 141 2.47 1.69 13.06
CA LEU A 141 3.26 2.87 13.43
C LEU A 141 4.46 3.04 12.49
N ALA A 142 5.17 1.95 12.17
CA ALA A 142 6.24 1.97 11.18
C ALA A 142 5.73 2.41 9.79
N SER A 143 4.56 1.93 9.36
CA SER A 143 3.94 2.33 8.11
C SER A 143 3.63 3.82 8.04
N VAL A 144 3.10 4.41 9.13
CA VAL A 144 2.83 5.85 9.20
C VAL A 144 4.13 6.67 9.26
N ALA A 145 5.17 6.12 9.87
CA ALA A 145 6.47 6.78 10.00
C ALA A 145 7.35 6.70 8.74
N ALA A 146 7.01 5.83 7.78
CA ALA A 146 7.79 5.60 6.56
C ALA A 146 7.71 6.78 5.58
N THR A 147 8.63 7.72 5.70
CA THR A 147 8.66 8.96 4.92
C THR A 147 9.70 8.95 3.81
N THR A 148 10.83 8.27 3.99
CA THR A 148 11.91 8.19 3.00
C THR A 148 11.72 7.01 2.03
N HIS A 149 12.52 6.94 0.98
CA HIS A 149 12.53 5.78 0.08
C HIS A 149 13.04 4.52 0.78
N SER A 150 14.09 4.67 1.59
CA SER A 150 14.64 3.59 2.41
C SER A 150 13.63 3.05 3.43
N ASP A 151 12.86 3.94 4.08
CA ASP A 151 11.79 3.55 5.00
C ASP A 151 10.74 2.68 4.30
N ARG A 152 10.28 3.09 3.11
CA ARG A 152 9.26 2.35 2.35
C ARG A 152 9.74 0.97 1.91
N ASN A 153 11.00 0.87 1.49
CA ASN A 153 11.59 -0.41 1.10
C ASN A 153 11.77 -1.33 2.32
N ALA A 154 12.28 -0.82 3.42
CA ALA A 154 12.41 -1.58 4.66
C ALA A 154 11.07 -1.96 5.28
N LEU A 155 10.03 -1.13 5.12
CA LEU A 155 8.67 -1.47 5.53
C LEU A 155 8.14 -2.71 4.81
N GLN A 156 8.49 -2.92 3.52
CA GLN A 156 8.12 -4.14 2.82
C GLN A 156 8.77 -5.38 3.45
N LEU A 157 10.01 -5.26 3.93
CA LEU A 157 10.69 -6.36 4.62
C LEU A 157 10.06 -6.64 5.99
N LEU A 158 9.68 -5.61 6.74
CA LEU A 158 8.94 -5.77 8.00
C LEU A 158 7.59 -6.46 7.81
N ASN A 159 6.86 -6.12 6.73
CA ASN A 159 5.61 -6.81 6.40
C ASN A 159 5.87 -8.30 6.11
N LYS A 160 6.90 -8.64 5.35
CA LYS A 160 7.25 -10.05 5.08
C LYS A 160 7.63 -10.81 6.34
N GLU A 161 8.40 -10.19 7.23
CA GLU A 161 8.76 -10.79 8.53
C GLU A 161 7.52 -11.10 9.37
N PHE A 162 6.59 -10.13 9.45
CA PHE A 162 5.32 -10.29 10.14
C PHE A 162 4.46 -11.40 9.52
N ASP A 163 4.35 -11.44 8.18
CA ASP A 163 3.58 -12.45 7.46
C ASP A 163 4.16 -13.85 7.67
N HIS A 164 5.48 -14.02 7.62
CA HIS A 164 6.15 -15.29 7.92
C HIS A 164 5.87 -15.75 9.35
N MET A 165 5.90 -14.83 10.33
CA MET A 165 5.58 -15.16 11.71
C MET A 165 4.11 -15.56 11.87
N GLN A 166 3.20 -14.87 11.19
CA GLN A 166 1.78 -15.23 11.19
C GLN A 166 1.54 -16.61 10.57
N GLU A 167 2.19 -16.91 9.45
CA GLU A 167 2.10 -18.21 8.79
C GLU A 167 2.62 -19.33 9.69
N LEU A 168 3.81 -19.14 10.29
CA LEU A 168 4.41 -20.07 11.23
C LEU A 168 3.47 -20.34 12.43
N ALA A 169 2.93 -19.29 13.01
CA ALA A 169 2.01 -19.36 14.14
C ALA A 169 0.72 -20.12 13.79
N ASN A 170 0.14 -19.83 12.63
CA ASN A 170 -1.07 -20.51 12.15
C ASN A 170 -0.82 -21.99 11.89
N LYS A 171 0.36 -22.37 11.39
CA LYS A 171 0.77 -23.77 11.18
C LYS A 171 0.73 -24.57 12.50
N PHE A 172 1.34 -24.05 13.56
CA PHE A 172 1.37 -24.71 14.86
C PHE A 172 -0.01 -24.72 15.54
N LEU A 173 -0.78 -23.64 15.39
CA LEU A 173 -2.16 -23.58 15.87
C LEU A 173 -3.04 -24.64 15.19
N ALA A 174 -2.95 -24.77 13.86
CA ALA A 174 -3.69 -25.78 13.10
C ALA A 174 -3.28 -27.21 13.53
N ALA A 175 -1.98 -27.46 13.72
CA ALA A 175 -1.50 -28.75 14.19
C ALA A 175 -2.09 -29.11 15.56
N ARG A 176 -2.18 -28.15 16.49
CA ARG A 176 -2.82 -28.37 17.81
C ARG A 176 -4.32 -28.61 17.71
N LYS A 177 -5.04 -27.82 16.89
CA LYS A 177 -6.49 -28.00 16.66
C LYS A 177 -6.82 -29.38 16.09
N ASN A 178 -5.95 -29.90 15.22
CA ASN A 178 -6.11 -31.21 14.59
C ASN A 178 -5.53 -32.38 15.44
N LEU A 179 -5.10 -32.09 16.66
CA LEU A 179 -4.49 -33.10 17.58
C LEU A 179 -3.26 -33.79 16.95
N ASN A 180 -2.57 -33.13 16.03
CA ASN A 180 -1.36 -33.66 15.42
C ASN A 180 -0.22 -33.63 16.45
N PHE A 181 0.63 -34.66 16.38
CA PHE A 181 1.87 -34.66 17.17
C PHE A 181 2.80 -33.55 16.71
N ILE A 182 3.29 -32.76 17.67
CA ILE A 182 4.27 -31.70 17.42
C ILE A 182 5.56 -32.08 18.16
N ALA A 183 6.62 -32.35 17.41
CA ALA A 183 7.92 -32.60 17.98
C ALA A 183 8.50 -31.30 18.58
N ARG A 184 9.23 -31.43 19.70
CA ARG A 184 9.77 -30.25 20.42
C ARG A 184 10.69 -29.38 19.60
N ASP A 185 11.41 -29.98 18.66
CA ASP A 185 12.36 -29.30 17.76
C ASP A 185 11.78 -28.94 16.39
N SER A 186 10.48 -29.17 16.19
CA SER A 186 9.82 -28.96 14.90
C SER A 186 9.85 -27.50 14.45
N MET A 187 9.77 -26.56 15.39
CA MET A 187 9.78 -25.13 15.08
C MET A 187 11.18 -24.68 14.64
N THR A 188 12.24 -25.08 15.34
CA THR A 188 13.61 -24.67 15.01
C THR A 188 14.11 -25.27 13.68
N LYS A 189 13.49 -26.35 13.21
CA LYS A 189 13.74 -26.98 11.91
C LYS A 189 12.87 -26.41 10.79
N ASP A 190 11.92 -25.55 11.11
CA ASP A 190 10.99 -24.98 10.14
C ASP A 190 11.70 -23.91 9.27
N PRO A 191 11.57 -23.96 7.94
CA PRO A 191 12.15 -22.96 7.07
C PRO A 191 11.66 -21.53 7.34
N LEU A 192 10.40 -21.35 7.74
CA LEU A 192 9.84 -20.04 8.09
C LEU A 192 10.52 -19.47 9.34
N ASP A 193 10.79 -20.30 10.35
CA ASP A 193 11.52 -19.90 11.55
C ASP A 193 12.91 -19.35 11.21
N GLN A 194 13.62 -20.05 10.32
CA GLN A 194 14.93 -19.61 9.87
C GLN A 194 14.88 -18.30 9.05
N LYS A 195 13.83 -18.11 8.23
CA LYS A 195 13.61 -16.85 7.51
C LYS A 195 13.34 -15.68 8.45
N ILE A 196 12.47 -15.86 9.44
CA ILE A 196 12.17 -14.84 10.46
C ILE A 196 13.45 -14.39 11.17
N LEU A 197 14.27 -15.35 11.62
CA LEU A 197 15.54 -15.04 12.29
C LEU A 197 16.56 -14.33 11.40
N LYS A 198 16.61 -14.66 10.10
CA LYS A 198 17.49 -13.99 9.15
C LYS A 198 17.01 -12.57 8.89
N CYS A 199 15.70 -12.39 8.65
CA CYS A 199 15.10 -11.09 8.39
C CYS A 199 15.29 -10.14 9.56
N ALA A 200 15.03 -10.59 10.80
CA ALA A 200 15.23 -9.79 12.01
C ALA A 200 16.69 -9.32 12.18
N ARG A 201 17.67 -10.19 11.92
CA ARG A 201 19.10 -9.82 11.97
C ARG A 201 19.46 -8.83 10.89
N PHE A 202 18.93 -9.03 9.70
CA PHE A 202 19.16 -8.15 8.57
C PHE A 202 18.58 -6.75 8.83
N PHE A 203 17.35 -6.66 9.35
CA PHE A 203 16.76 -5.38 9.72
C PHE A 203 17.59 -4.65 10.79
N ALA A 204 18.08 -5.36 11.79
CA ALA A 204 18.96 -4.78 12.81
C ALA A 204 20.27 -4.22 12.21
N SER A 205 20.89 -4.93 11.25
CA SER A 205 22.11 -4.43 10.58
C SER A 205 21.84 -3.19 9.74
N MET A 206 20.71 -3.08 9.05
CA MET A 206 20.30 -1.87 8.33
C MET A 206 20.06 -0.69 9.28
N ALA A 207 19.46 -0.95 10.45
CA ALA A 207 19.24 0.08 11.45
C ALA A 207 20.57 0.60 12.02
N GLU A 208 21.58 -0.26 12.16
CA GLU A 208 22.92 0.11 12.63
C GLU A 208 23.70 0.92 11.57
N THR A 209 23.64 0.52 10.31
CA THR A 209 24.33 1.23 9.22
C THR A 209 23.65 2.50 8.76
N GLY A 210 22.34 2.62 9.01
CA GLY A 210 21.52 3.74 8.54
C GLY A 210 21.21 3.72 7.05
N GLU A 211 21.59 2.65 6.33
CA GLU A 211 21.40 2.51 4.89
C GLU A 211 20.52 1.29 4.56
N PHE A 212 19.64 1.46 3.58
CA PHE A 212 18.85 0.35 3.06
C PHE A 212 19.68 -0.51 2.12
N GLN A 213 19.74 -1.81 2.40
CA GLN A 213 20.25 -2.84 1.51
C GLN A 213 19.28 -4.02 1.54
N ASP A 214 18.96 -4.63 0.42
CA ASP A 214 18.17 -5.87 0.36
C ASP A 214 19.07 -7.02 -0.07
N ASP A 215 19.41 -7.89 0.86
CA ASP A 215 20.21 -9.09 0.62
C ASP A 215 19.35 -10.35 0.36
N GLY A 216 18.03 -10.19 0.26
CA GLY A 216 17.10 -11.29 0.08
C GLY A 216 16.81 -12.11 1.33
N SER A 217 17.34 -11.73 2.51
CA SER A 217 17.16 -12.49 3.76
C SER A 217 15.71 -12.63 4.22
N CYS A 218 14.84 -11.70 3.80
CA CYS A 218 13.41 -11.70 4.10
C CYS A 218 12.53 -12.36 3.02
N ASN A 219 13.12 -12.94 1.97
CA ASN A 219 12.37 -13.53 0.84
C ASN A 219 12.18 -15.05 0.96
#